data_1e5bef586e68792692c198eaa724417f
#
_entry.id   1e5bef586e68792692c198eaa724417f
#
_cell.length_a   1.000
_cell.length_b   1.000
_cell.length_c   1.000
_cell.angle_alpha   90.00
_cell.angle_beta   90.00
_cell.angle_gamma   90.00
#
_symmetry.space_group_name_H-M   'P 1'
#
loop_
_entity.id
_entity.type
_entity.pdbx_description
1 polymer ?
#
loop_
_entity_poly.entity_id
_entity_poly.type
_entity_poly.pdbx_seq_one_letter_code
_entity_poly.pdbx_strand_id
1 'polypeptide(L)'
;MSLAFHLERPLGRGLTPRGSYTGAAGGTPCGDLVRLSVALDGQRIAAVGFDASGCTATLAAGSAAAALVEGLPLLDAARVGAEDIARELGGLSPVWRHGAELAADALHRALGAAARFDAALEPATGRRLVALSGGVDSAVAALLAGSRAVGVTLELWSDPQSDGESSCCSAQAVRGARALAHSLGMSHFSLDLRAEFRADVVEPWLAEHAAGLTPNPCVRCNGEVRLDAMLELAGRLGASALVTGHYARVADGLLRVAADPHKDQSYSLAAVAPESLARLRFPLGELRKGEVRELARRHGLPVASKPDSQDLCFLAGSSREAFLARHGGLGEREGALLDAGGGSLGRHRGAHNYTVGQRRGLGVGGGTPLYVLATDADTNTVTIGPREALATTTVPLRDAVLHRPSFDRVRLRYRQRPLPCAPVTTGLDGVLALALDEPAYGVAPGQLACLMDGDLVVGHATIAV
;
A
#
# COMPACT_ATOMS: atom_id res chain seq x y z
N MET A 1 11.18 -8.63 -35.53
CA MET A 1 11.05 -10.03 -36.09
C MET A 1 9.58 -10.38 -36.23
N SER A 2 9.17 -11.56 -36.62
CA SER A 2 7.76 -11.92 -36.80
C SER A 2 7.30 -12.95 -35.79
N LEU A 3 5.99 -13.11 -35.61
CA LEU A 3 5.40 -14.14 -34.78
C LEU A 3 5.93 -15.54 -35.15
N ALA A 4 5.98 -15.85 -36.48
CA ALA A 4 6.51 -17.13 -36.97
C ALA A 4 7.96 -17.36 -36.54
N PHE A 5 8.82 -16.35 -36.63
CA PHE A 5 10.21 -16.44 -36.21
C PHE A 5 10.34 -16.84 -34.72
N HIS A 6 9.58 -16.19 -33.84
CA HIS A 6 9.64 -16.46 -32.40
C HIS A 6 9.03 -17.81 -32.00
N LEU A 7 8.15 -18.39 -32.83
CA LEU A 7 7.65 -19.75 -32.64
C LEU A 7 8.61 -20.81 -33.13
N GLU A 8 9.28 -20.58 -34.28
CA GLU A 8 10.24 -21.54 -34.86
C GLU A 8 11.59 -21.51 -34.10
N ARG A 9 11.99 -20.34 -33.65
CA ARG A 9 13.29 -20.10 -32.97
C ARG A 9 13.09 -19.29 -31.69
N PRO A 10 12.50 -19.88 -30.64
CA PRO A 10 12.22 -19.15 -29.40
C PRO A 10 13.51 -18.83 -28.67
N LEU A 11 13.85 -17.52 -28.60
CA LEU A 11 15.07 -17.01 -28.00
C LEU A 11 14.97 -17.06 -26.47
N GLY A 12 15.89 -17.77 -25.81
CA GLY A 12 15.95 -17.88 -24.35
C GLY A 12 14.99 -18.89 -23.73
N ARG A 13 14.25 -19.70 -24.52
CA ARG A 13 13.30 -20.69 -24.00
C ARG A 13 14.00 -21.80 -23.19
N GLY A 14 13.45 -22.08 -22.00
CA GLY A 14 13.97 -23.10 -21.09
C GLY A 14 15.29 -22.71 -20.41
N LEU A 15 15.83 -21.52 -20.65
CA LEU A 15 17.00 -21.00 -19.99
C LEU A 15 16.64 -20.35 -18.64
N THR A 16 17.48 -20.61 -17.63
CA THR A 16 17.48 -19.88 -16.37
C THR A 16 18.91 -19.40 -16.14
N PRO A 17 19.26 -18.18 -16.56
CA PRO A 17 20.61 -17.67 -16.42
C PRO A 17 21.08 -17.69 -14.97
N ARG A 18 22.36 -18.01 -14.74
CA ARG A 18 22.93 -18.02 -13.39
C ARG A 18 22.84 -16.62 -12.75
N GLY A 19 22.38 -16.54 -11.50
CA GLY A 19 22.19 -15.27 -10.79
C GLY A 19 21.00 -14.46 -11.30
N SER A 20 20.09 -15.08 -12.08
CA SER A 20 18.91 -14.38 -12.59
C SER A 20 17.81 -14.22 -11.54
N TYR A 21 17.03 -13.17 -11.72
CA TYR A 21 15.80 -12.89 -10.99
C TYR A 21 14.61 -13.22 -11.88
N THR A 22 13.62 -13.92 -11.32
CA THR A 22 12.47 -14.42 -12.10
C THR A 22 11.20 -13.69 -11.73
N GLY A 23 10.47 -13.24 -12.75
CA GLY A 23 9.10 -12.79 -12.64
C GLY A 23 8.16 -13.74 -13.36
N ALA A 24 6.96 -13.93 -12.85
CA ALA A 24 5.93 -14.76 -13.43
C ALA A 24 4.60 -14.01 -13.54
N ALA A 25 3.84 -14.27 -14.59
CA ALA A 25 2.49 -13.73 -14.79
C ALA A 25 1.60 -14.73 -15.51
N GLY A 26 0.31 -14.75 -15.17
CA GLY A 26 -0.69 -15.66 -15.73
C GLY A 26 -1.33 -16.56 -14.69
N GLY A 27 -1.98 -17.62 -15.13
CA GLY A 27 -2.75 -18.54 -14.31
C GLY A 27 -4.23 -18.57 -14.73
N THR A 28 -5.13 -18.76 -13.79
CA THR A 28 -6.57 -18.65 -14.06
C THR A 28 -6.97 -17.20 -14.43
N PRO A 29 -7.95 -16.97 -15.35
CA PRO A 29 -8.84 -17.99 -15.92
C PRO A 29 -8.37 -18.64 -17.24
N CYS A 30 -7.37 -18.05 -17.96
CA CYS A 30 -7.01 -18.55 -19.32
C CYS A 30 -6.03 -19.73 -19.31
N GLY A 31 -5.39 -20.02 -18.17
CA GLY A 31 -4.36 -21.07 -18.05
C GLY A 31 -3.00 -20.71 -18.66
N ASP A 32 -2.88 -19.56 -19.30
CA ASP A 32 -1.60 -19.07 -19.85
C ASP A 32 -0.67 -18.63 -18.71
N LEU A 33 0.61 -19.00 -18.79
CA LEU A 33 1.64 -18.63 -17.82
C LEU A 33 2.93 -18.24 -18.55
N VAL A 34 3.53 -17.14 -18.13
CA VAL A 34 4.87 -16.73 -18.58
C VAL A 34 5.76 -16.53 -17.37
N ARG A 35 6.98 -17.05 -17.46
CA ARG A 35 8.09 -16.78 -16.54
C ARG A 35 9.22 -16.16 -17.34
N LEU A 36 9.78 -15.07 -16.86
CA LEU A 36 10.97 -14.43 -17.43
C LEU A 36 12.03 -14.33 -16.35
N SER A 37 13.26 -14.73 -16.69
CA SER A 37 14.41 -14.71 -15.81
C SER A 37 15.49 -13.79 -16.39
N VAL A 38 15.87 -12.76 -15.65
CA VAL A 38 16.80 -11.71 -16.07
C VAL A 38 18.03 -11.71 -15.20
N ALA A 39 19.21 -11.82 -15.79
CA ALA A 39 20.50 -11.65 -15.11
C ALA A 39 21.12 -10.30 -15.49
N LEU A 40 21.74 -9.62 -14.53
CA LEU A 40 22.47 -8.37 -14.74
C LEU A 40 23.98 -8.61 -14.83
N ASP A 41 24.65 -7.77 -15.62
CA ASP A 41 26.07 -7.50 -15.53
C ASP A 41 26.24 -5.98 -15.40
N GLY A 42 26.53 -5.55 -14.19
CA GLY A 42 26.54 -4.14 -13.83
C GLY A 42 25.18 -3.47 -14.05
N GLN A 43 25.11 -2.61 -15.05
CA GLN A 43 23.89 -1.83 -15.36
C GLN A 43 23.12 -2.35 -16.58
N ARG A 44 23.53 -3.51 -17.14
CA ARG A 44 22.96 -4.08 -18.36
C ARG A 44 22.34 -5.45 -18.11
N ILE A 45 21.36 -5.77 -18.94
CA ILE A 45 20.79 -7.11 -19.00
C ILE A 45 21.79 -8.02 -19.71
N ALA A 46 22.46 -8.90 -18.98
CA ALA A 46 23.48 -9.80 -19.52
C ALA A 46 22.86 -10.99 -20.24
N ALA A 47 21.78 -11.55 -19.69
CA ALA A 47 21.11 -12.70 -20.28
C ALA A 47 19.65 -12.75 -19.84
N VAL A 48 18.81 -13.25 -20.74
CA VAL A 48 17.38 -13.45 -20.48
C VAL A 48 16.99 -14.87 -20.85
N GLY A 49 16.23 -15.50 -19.95
CA GLY A 49 15.58 -16.76 -20.22
C GLY A 49 14.09 -16.66 -20.02
N PHE A 50 13.31 -17.53 -20.65
CA PHE A 50 11.89 -17.60 -20.41
C PHE A 50 11.38 -19.04 -20.46
N ASP A 51 10.27 -19.27 -19.78
CA ASP A 51 9.40 -20.42 -19.94
C ASP A 51 7.95 -19.95 -20.03
N ALA A 52 7.19 -20.62 -20.87
CA ALA A 52 5.77 -20.26 -21.05
C ALA A 52 4.96 -21.49 -21.38
N SER A 53 3.75 -21.54 -20.85
CA SER A 53 2.71 -22.52 -21.17
C SER A 53 1.43 -21.81 -21.55
N GLY A 54 0.69 -22.34 -22.50
CA GLY A 54 -0.56 -21.76 -22.99
C GLY A 54 -0.60 -21.58 -24.52
N CYS A 55 -1.23 -20.51 -24.98
CA CYS A 55 -1.42 -20.26 -26.40
C CYS A 55 -0.13 -19.88 -27.13
N THR A 56 -0.15 -20.00 -28.47
CA THR A 56 1.01 -19.68 -29.32
C THR A 56 1.47 -18.22 -29.19
N ALA A 57 0.53 -17.29 -28.98
CA ALA A 57 0.87 -15.88 -28.78
C ALA A 57 1.65 -15.66 -27.47
N THR A 58 1.32 -16.37 -26.40
CA THR A 58 2.01 -16.32 -25.12
C THR A 58 3.45 -16.86 -25.23
N LEU A 59 3.65 -17.96 -25.93
CA LEU A 59 5.01 -18.49 -26.21
C LEU A 59 5.85 -17.51 -27.02
N ALA A 60 5.30 -16.96 -28.11
CA ALA A 60 6.00 -15.98 -28.94
C ALA A 60 6.31 -14.68 -28.17
N ALA A 61 5.40 -14.24 -27.31
CA ALA A 61 5.57 -13.03 -26.50
C ALA A 61 6.70 -13.17 -25.46
N GLY A 62 6.86 -14.33 -24.84
CA GLY A 62 8.01 -14.61 -23.97
C GLY A 62 9.34 -14.50 -24.69
N SER A 63 9.44 -15.09 -25.90
CA SER A 63 10.60 -15.01 -26.75
C SER A 63 10.88 -13.57 -27.24
N ALA A 64 9.86 -12.84 -27.64
CA ALA A 64 9.99 -11.45 -28.09
C ALA A 64 10.44 -10.53 -26.94
N ALA A 65 9.89 -10.71 -25.73
CA ALA A 65 10.32 -9.97 -24.56
C ALA A 65 11.81 -10.21 -24.23
N ALA A 66 12.28 -11.46 -24.29
CA ALA A 66 13.68 -11.78 -24.08
C ALA A 66 14.57 -11.09 -25.11
N ALA A 67 14.23 -11.21 -26.42
CA ALA A 67 14.98 -10.60 -27.51
C ALA A 67 15.06 -9.06 -27.42
N LEU A 68 13.97 -8.42 -26.97
CA LEU A 68 13.92 -6.96 -26.89
C LEU A 68 14.79 -6.38 -25.78
N VAL A 69 15.04 -7.12 -24.70
CA VAL A 69 15.71 -6.54 -23.52
C VAL A 69 17.13 -7.04 -23.29
N GLU A 70 17.52 -8.16 -23.88
CA GLU A 70 18.89 -8.67 -23.75
C GLU A 70 19.91 -7.67 -24.30
N GLY A 71 20.95 -7.38 -23.52
CA GLY A 71 21.98 -6.38 -23.83
C GLY A 71 21.58 -4.92 -23.55
N LEU A 72 20.32 -4.62 -23.26
CA LEU A 72 19.91 -3.24 -22.94
C LEU A 72 20.40 -2.79 -21.56
N PRO A 73 20.61 -1.47 -21.36
CA PRO A 73 20.66 -0.87 -20.04
C PRO A 73 19.37 -1.17 -19.24
N LEU A 74 19.48 -1.40 -17.94
CA LEU A 74 18.36 -1.76 -17.07
C LEU A 74 17.17 -0.78 -17.17
N LEU A 75 17.44 0.55 -17.20
CA LEU A 75 16.40 1.56 -17.32
C LEU A 75 15.72 1.56 -18.69
N ASP A 76 16.43 1.19 -19.75
CA ASP A 76 15.84 1.10 -21.09
C ASP A 76 14.99 -0.18 -21.22
N ALA A 77 15.47 -1.31 -20.68
CA ALA A 77 14.67 -2.53 -20.58
C ALA A 77 13.37 -2.31 -19.81
N ALA A 78 13.40 -1.48 -18.75
CA ALA A 78 12.22 -1.11 -17.96
C ALA A 78 11.22 -0.17 -18.68
N ARG A 79 11.48 0.21 -19.93
CA ARG A 79 10.54 0.92 -20.82
C ARG A 79 9.86 -0.01 -21.82
N VAL A 80 10.30 -1.25 -21.94
CA VAL A 80 9.70 -2.23 -22.85
C VAL A 80 8.37 -2.69 -22.27
N GLY A 81 7.27 -2.40 -22.99
CA GLY A 81 5.91 -2.74 -22.58
C GLY A 81 5.24 -3.75 -23.52
N ALA A 82 3.98 -4.04 -23.26
CA ALA A 82 3.19 -4.97 -24.07
C ALA A 82 3.05 -4.53 -25.53
N GLU A 83 2.98 -3.22 -25.80
CA GLU A 83 2.89 -2.68 -27.17
C GLU A 83 4.19 -2.89 -27.96
N ASP A 84 5.36 -2.82 -27.29
CA ASP A 84 6.64 -3.08 -27.92
C ASP A 84 6.79 -4.56 -28.27
N ILE A 85 6.37 -5.44 -27.35
CA ILE A 85 6.32 -6.90 -27.57
C ILE A 85 5.35 -7.23 -28.72
N ALA A 86 4.17 -6.63 -28.74
CA ALA A 86 3.21 -6.83 -29.82
C ALA A 86 3.75 -6.34 -31.17
N ARG A 87 4.45 -5.21 -31.19
CA ARG A 87 5.09 -4.64 -32.38
C ARG A 87 6.22 -5.52 -32.91
N GLU A 88 7.04 -6.09 -32.03
CA GLU A 88 8.10 -7.04 -32.38
C GLU A 88 7.54 -8.29 -33.07
N LEU A 89 6.35 -8.73 -32.66
CA LEU A 89 5.64 -9.86 -33.26
C LEU A 89 4.93 -9.54 -34.59
N GLY A 90 5.04 -8.29 -35.12
CA GLY A 90 4.39 -7.83 -36.32
C GLY A 90 2.95 -7.37 -36.13
N GLY A 91 2.54 -7.12 -34.91
CA GLY A 91 1.18 -6.78 -34.48
C GLY A 91 0.42 -8.01 -33.97
N LEU A 92 -0.44 -7.81 -33.00
CA LEU A 92 -1.29 -8.84 -32.42
C LEU A 92 -2.76 -8.46 -32.50
N SER A 93 -3.61 -9.43 -32.81
CA SER A 93 -5.06 -9.24 -32.71
C SER A 93 -5.46 -8.99 -31.25
N PRO A 94 -6.62 -8.36 -30.98
CA PRO A 94 -7.08 -8.12 -29.62
C PRO A 94 -7.12 -9.39 -28.75
N VAL A 95 -7.47 -10.54 -29.35
CA VAL A 95 -7.51 -11.85 -28.65
C VAL A 95 -6.12 -12.32 -28.23
N TRP A 96 -5.06 -11.97 -28.95
CA TRP A 96 -3.69 -12.39 -28.66
C TRP A 96 -2.88 -11.39 -27.86
N ARG A 97 -3.40 -10.17 -27.63
CA ARG A 97 -2.73 -9.12 -26.84
C ARG A 97 -2.43 -9.55 -25.41
N HIS A 98 -3.28 -10.39 -24.81
CA HIS A 98 -3.05 -10.86 -23.44
C HIS A 98 -1.69 -11.57 -23.27
N GLY A 99 -1.20 -12.29 -24.28
CA GLY A 99 0.13 -12.90 -24.25
C GLY A 99 1.25 -11.88 -24.09
N ALA A 100 1.19 -10.76 -24.83
CA ALA A 100 2.15 -9.66 -24.68
C ALA A 100 2.03 -8.95 -23.33
N GLU A 101 0.80 -8.82 -22.80
CA GLU A 101 0.57 -8.26 -21.46
C GLU A 101 1.16 -9.14 -20.37
N LEU A 102 0.98 -10.47 -20.44
CA LEU A 102 1.56 -11.42 -19.49
C LEU A 102 3.10 -11.41 -19.57
N ALA A 103 3.66 -11.40 -20.78
CA ALA A 103 5.11 -11.31 -20.94
C ALA A 103 5.68 -10.01 -20.37
N ALA A 104 5.01 -8.87 -20.58
CA ALA A 104 5.39 -7.60 -19.99
C ALA A 104 5.26 -7.61 -18.46
N ASP A 105 4.20 -8.19 -17.90
CA ASP A 105 4.03 -8.30 -16.45
C ASP A 105 5.14 -9.15 -15.82
N ALA A 106 5.47 -10.31 -16.41
CA ALA A 106 6.55 -11.17 -15.97
C ALA A 106 7.91 -10.46 -16.07
N LEU A 107 8.16 -9.75 -17.19
CA LEU A 107 9.38 -8.97 -17.39
C LEU A 107 9.56 -7.90 -16.32
N HIS A 108 8.54 -7.08 -16.08
CA HIS A 108 8.65 -6.00 -15.10
C HIS A 108 8.80 -6.46 -13.65
N ARG A 109 8.27 -7.64 -13.30
CA ARG A 109 8.54 -8.31 -12.01
C ARG A 109 10.00 -8.80 -11.93
N ALA A 110 10.51 -9.44 -12.99
CA ALA A 110 11.90 -9.88 -13.05
C ALA A 110 12.87 -8.70 -12.95
N LEU A 111 12.63 -7.63 -13.74
CA LEU A 111 13.41 -6.39 -13.68
C LEU A 111 13.33 -5.70 -12.32
N GLY A 112 12.15 -5.68 -11.69
CA GLY A 112 11.95 -5.13 -10.35
C GLY A 112 12.77 -5.87 -9.29
N ALA A 113 12.77 -7.20 -9.31
CA ALA A 113 13.57 -8.02 -8.42
C ALA A 113 15.08 -7.81 -8.69
N ALA A 114 15.51 -7.84 -9.94
CA ALA A 114 16.90 -7.57 -10.31
C ALA A 114 17.35 -6.16 -9.88
N ALA A 115 16.48 -5.16 -10.06
CA ALA A 115 16.76 -3.79 -9.65
C ALA A 115 16.90 -3.64 -8.12
N ARG A 116 16.07 -4.35 -7.35
CA ARG A 116 16.08 -4.29 -5.89
C ARG A 116 17.31 -4.96 -5.29
N PHE A 117 17.70 -6.14 -5.81
CA PHE A 117 18.67 -6.98 -5.15
C PHE A 117 20.08 -6.91 -5.75
N ASP A 118 20.21 -6.55 -7.04
CA ASP A 118 21.47 -6.64 -7.76
C ASP A 118 21.91 -5.31 -8.42
N ALA A 119 20.98 -4.42 -8.78
CA ALA A 119 21.35 -3.17 -9.44
C ALA A 119 22.17 -2.25 -8.53
N ALA A 120 23.12 -1.53 -9.14
CA ALA A 120 23.92 -0.49 -8.53
C ALA A 120 24.17 0.62 -9.56
N LEU A 121 23.16 1.48 -9.78
CA LEU A 121 23.27 2.56 -10.74
C LEU A 121 23.89 3.80 -10.07
N GLU A 122 24.80 4.45 -10.81
CA GLU A 122 25.38 5.71 -10.35
C GLU A 122 24.28 6.79 -10.14
N PRO A 123 24.42 7.62 -9.09
CA PRO A 123 23.53 8.74 -8.87
C PRO A 123 23.45 9.66 -10.09
N ALA A 124 22.23 10.03 -10.48
CA ALA A 124 22.03 10.93 -11.61
C ALA A 124 21.17 12.13 -11.19
N THR A 125 21.62 13.33 -11.59
CA THR A 125 20.90 14.58 -11.31
C THR A 125 19.48 14.54 -11.86
N GLY A 126 18.51 14.81 -10.99
CA GLY A 126 17.08 14.80 -11.33
C GLY A 126 16.45 13.43 -11.40
N ARG A 127 17.20 12.33 -11.22
CA ARG A 127 16.61 11.00 -11.09
C ARG A 127 15.91 10.89 -9.75
N ARG A 128 14.62 10.59 -9.77
CA ARG A 128 13.77 10.33 -8.60
C ARG A 128 13.01 9.05 -8.81
N LEU A 129 12.75 8.29 -7.74
CA LEU A 129 11.80 7.18 -7.81
C LEU A 129 10.41 7.71 -7.51
N VAL A 130 9.38 7.28 -8.25
CA VAL A 130 7.99 7.71 -8.07
C VAL A 130 7.10 6.52 -7.82
N ALA A 131 6.42 6.51 -6.69
CA ALA A 131 5.42 5.49 -6.35
C ALA A 131 4.14 5.70 -7.16
N LEU A 132 3.78 4.71 -7.99
CA LEU A 132 2.58 4.70 -8.83
C LEU A 132 1.60 3.64 -8.33
N SER A 133 0.38 4.05 -7.98
CA SER A 133 -0.70 3.17 -7.52
C SER A 133 -1.84 3.04 -8.54
N GLY A 134 -1.69 3.65 -9.72
CA GLY A 134 -2.77 3.75 -10.70
C GLY A 134 -3.94 4.67 -10.30
N GLY A 135 -3.77 5.48 -9.25
CA GLY A 135 -4.70 6.54 -8.83
C GLY A 135 -4.27 7.92 -9.32
N VAL A 136 -5.21 8.90 -9.28
CA VAL A 136 -4.98 10.26 -9.76
C VAL A 136 -3.86 10.97 -8.99
N ASP A 137 -3.75 10.75 -7.69
CA ASP A 137 -2.76 11.43 -6.85
C ASP A 137 -1.34 11.00 -7.21
N SER A 138 -1.08 9.70 -7.34
CA SER A 138 0.22 9.19 -7.77
C SER A 138 0.57 9.58 -9.20
N ALA A 139 -0.43 9.69 -10.08
CA ALA A 139 -0.25 10.13 -11.45
C ALA A 139 0.19 11.60 -11.54
N VAL A 140 -0.42 12.49 -10.75
CA VAL A 140 -0.02 13.90 -10.69
C VAL A 140 1.34 14.04 -10.00
N ALA A 141 1.63 13.25 -8.98
CA ALA A 141 2.96 13.22 -8.37
C ALA A 141 4.05 12.82 -9.39
N ALA A 142 3.75 11.85 -10.27
CA ALA A 142 4.65 11.46 -11.37
C ALA A 142 4.84 12.60 -12.38
N LEU A 143 3.76 13.24 -12.81
CA LEU A 143 3.82 14.40 -13.71
C LEU A 143 4.74 15.50 -13.15
N LEU A 144 4.59 15.83 -11.85
CA LEU A 144 5.39 16.84 -11.17
C LEU A 144 6.85 16.42 -10.94
N ALA A 145 7.12 15.10 -10.88
CA ALA A 145 8.49 14.59 -10.80
C ALA A 145 9.29 14.72 -12.10
N GLY A 146 8.60 14.79 -13.24
CA GLY A 146 9.18 14.98 -14.57
C GLY A 146 9.72 13.69 -15.22
N SER A 147 10.07 13.76 -16.49
CA SER A 147 10.43 12.60 -17.33
C SER A 147 11.74 11.89 -16.97
N ARG A 148 12.60 12.49 -16.13
CA ARG A 148 13.80 11.84 -15.61
C ARG A 148 13.52 10.93 -14.43
N ALA A 149 12.29 10.91 -13.93
CA ALA A 149 11.90 10.02 -12.84
C ALA A 149 11.73 8.58 -13.35
N VAL A 150 11.79 7.65 -12.40
CA VAL A 150 11.57 6.22 -12.60
C VAL A 150 10.32 5.83 -11.83
N GLY A 151 9.36 5.20 -12.47
CA GLY A 151 8.13 4.73 -11.84
C GLY A 151 8.32 3.39 -11.14
N VAL A 152 7.66 3.19 -10.00
CA VAL A 152 7.55 1.90 -9.34
C VAL A 152 6.12 1.64 -8.89
N THR A 153 5.63 0.44 -9.12
CA THR A 153 4.35 -0.05 -8.60
C THR A 153 4.60 -1.25 -7.68
N LEU A 154 3.95 -1.26 -6.53
CA LEU A 154 4.03 -2.36 -5.58
C LEU A 154 2.87 -3.32 -5.77
N GLU A 155 3.16 -4.61 -5.79
CA GLU A 155 2.17 -5.68 -5.71
C GLU A 155 2.18 -6.19 -4.27
N LEU A 156 1.20 -5.75 -3.47
CA LEU A 156 1.15 -6.00 -2.02
C LEU A 156 0.24 -7.17 -1.66
N TRP A 157 -0.81 -7.41 -2.43
CA TRP A 157 -1.80 -8.44 -2.13
C TRP A 157 -2.44 -8.96 -3.41
N SER A 158 -2.71 -10.25 -3.44
CA SER A 158 -3.60 -10.88 -4.43
C SER A 158 -4.45 -11.93 -3.74
N ASP A 159 -5.73 -11.94 -4.06
CA ASP A 159 -6.67 -12.93 -3.56
C ASP A 159 -7.53 -13.41 -4.73
N PRO A 160 -7.30 -14.65 -5.24
CA PRO A 160 -8.01 -15.17 -6.40
C PRO A 160 -9.54 -15.21 -6.25
N GLN A 161 -10.04 -15.16 -5.02
CA GLN A 161 -11.48 -15.19 -4.75
C GLN A 161 -12.11 -13.79 -4.64
N SER A 162 -11.29 -12.75 -4.49
CA SER A 162 -11.76 -11.37 -4.31
C SER A 162 -11.06 -10.35 -5.20
N ASP A 163 -10.24 -10.78 -6.17
CA ASP A 163 -9.56 -9.90 -7.12
C ASP A 163 -10.57 -9.21 -8.05
N GLY A 164 -11.31 -8.29 -7.45
CA GLY A 164 -12.06 -7.31 -8.22
C GLY A 164 -11.13 -6.35 -8.93
N GLU A 165 -11.51 -5.92 -10.13
CA GLU A 165 -10.80 -4.91 -10.95
C GLU A 165 -10.55 -3.59 -10.19
N SER A 166 -11.19 -3.41 -9.03
CA SER A 166 -11.11 -2.22 -8.18
C SER A 166 -9.89 -2.19 -7.23
N SER A 167 -9.16 -3.30 -7.05
CA SER A 167 -7.96 -3.34 -6.20
C SER A 167 -6.83 -2.53 -6.82
N CYS A 168 -6.11 -1.74 -6.01
CA CYS A 168 -4.92 -1.01 -6.46
C CYS A 168 -3.73 -1.93 -6.82
N CYS A 169 -3.78 -3.20 -6.40
CA CYS A 169 -2.80 -4.25 -6.72
C CYS A 169 -3.30 -5.22 -7.79
N SER A 170 -4.46 -4.98 -8.43
CA SER A 170 -4.93 -5.80 -9.54
C SER A 170 -3.98 -5.70 -10.73
N ALA A 171 -3.89 -6.76 -11.53
CA ALA A 171 -3.06 -6.76 -12.73
C ALA A 171 -3.38 -5.58 -13.65
N GLN A 172 -4.65 -5.20 -13.76
CA GLN A 172 -5.10 -4.05 -14.55
C GLN A 172 -4.59 -2.72 -13.95
N ALA A 173 -4.59 -2.55 -12.63
CA ALA A 173 -4.07 -1.36 -11.98
C ALA A 173 -2.55 -1.21 -12.18
N VAL A 174 -1.80 -2.31 -12.07
CA VAL A 174 -0.35 -2.36 -12.33
C VAL A 174 -0.04 -2.03 -13.78
N ARG A 175 -0.77 -2.63 -14.74
CA ARG A 175 -0.63 -2.33 -16.18
C ARG A 175 -0.96 -0.88 -16.48
N GLY A 176 -2.01 -0.34 -15.89
CA GLY A 176 -2.38 1.07 -16.05
C GLY A 176 -1.33 2.03 -15.50
N ALA A 177 -0.73 1.71 -14.35
CA ALA A 177 0.36 2.50 -13.77
C ALA A 177 1.63 2.45 -14.65
N ARG A 178 1.98 1.29 -15.19
CA ARG A 178 3.09 1.12 -16.14
C ARG A 178 2.86 1.90 -17.43
N ALA A 179 1.68 1.77 -18.03
CA ALA A 179 1.32 2.51 -19.25
C ALA A 179 1.39 4.02 -19.03
N LEU A 180 0.93 4.50 -17.89
CA LEU A 180 1.07 5.91 -17.50
C LEU A 180 2.54 6.32 -17.38
N ALA A 181 3.38 5.54 -16.70
CA ALA A 181 4.81 5.82 -16.59
C ALA A 181 5.47 5.92 -17.96
N HIS A 182 5.22 4.96 -18.84
CA HIS A 182 5.76 4.96 -20.21
C HIS A 182 5.25 6.15 -21.03
N SER A 183 3.97 6.55 -20.90
CA SER A 183 3.43 7.75 -21.59
C SER A 183 4.08 9.06 -21.12
N LEU A 184 4.57 9.08 -19.88
CA LEU A 184 5.36 10.19 -19.33
C LEU A 184 6.86 10.10 -19.65
N GLY A 185 7.30 9.10 -20.43
CA GLY A 185 8.70 8.87 -20.80
C GLY A 185 9.55 8.24 -19.69
N MET A 186 8.93 7.67 -18.66
CA MET A 186 9.62 7.06 -17.53
C MET A 186 9.86 5.57 -17.74
N SER A 187 10.99 5.06 -17.21
CA SER A 187 11.16 3.63 -16.93
C SER A 187 10.24 3.20 -15.81
N HIS A 188 9.79 1.95 -15.79
CA HIS A 188 8.89 1.46 -14.76
C HIS A 188 9.32 0.09 -14.24
N PHE A 189 9.18 -0.14 -12.94
CA PHE A 189 9.42 -1.41 -12.26
C PHE A 189 8.18 -1.86 -11.49
N SER A 190 7.95 -3.17 -11.42
CA SER A 190 6.98 -3.77 -10.51
C SER A 190 7.72 -4.51 -9.40
N LEU A 191 7.44 -4.19 -8.13
CA LEU A 191 7.96 -4.92 -6.99
C LEU A 191 6.90 -5.83 -6.41
N ASP A 192 7.18 -7.13 -6.39
CA ASP A 192 6.38 -8.11 -5.69
C ASP A 192 6.77 -8.13 -4.21
N LEU A 193 5.92 -7.57 -3.37
CA LEU A 193 6.08 -7.52 -1.91
C LEU A 193 4.95 -8.29 -1.20
N ARG A 194 4.28 -9.21 -1.90
CA ARG A 194 3.13 -9.93 -1.34
C ARG A 194 3.48 -10.77 -0.12
N ALA A 195 4.66 -11.38 -0.11
CA ALA A 195 5.12 -12.19 1.01
C ALA A 195 5.43 -11.33 2.25
N GLU A 196 6.19 -10.25 2.06
CA GLU A 196 6.55 -9.30 3.12
C GLU A 196 5.30 -8.59 3.66
N PHE A 197 4.42 -8.13 2.77
CA PHE A 197 3.17 -7.47 3.17
C PHE A 197 2.26 -8.40 3.96
N ARG A 198 2.17 -9.69 3.57
CA ARG A 198 1.41 -10.68 4.33
C ARG A 198 2.01 -10.86 5.73
N ALA A 199 3.31 -11.11 5.83
CA ALA A 199 3.98 -11.39 7.09
C ALA A 199 3.94 -10.19 8.05
N ASP A 200 4.22 -8.98 7.53
CA ASP A 200 4.49 -7.81 8.37
C ASP A 200 3.28 -6.90 8.57
N VAL A 201 2.24 -7.03 7.73
CA VAL A 201 1.04 -6.18 7.82
C VAL A 201 -0.22 -6.99 8.06
N VAL A 202 -0.49 -8.03 7.24
CA VAL A 202 -1.77 -8.74 7.29
C VAL A 202 -1.83 -9.68 8.50
N GLU A 203 -0.81 -10.50 8.71
CA GLU A 203 -0.80 -11.45 9.84
C GLU A 203 -0.86 -10.74 11.21
N PRO A 204 -0.08 -9.66 11.48
CA PRO A 204 -0.26 -8.88 12.70
C PRO A 204 -1.64 -8.24 12.82
N TRP A 205 -2.21 -7.72 11.72
CA TRP A 205 -3.54 -7.16 11.72
C TRP A 205 -4.62 -8.19 12.08
N LEU A 206 -4.50 -9.43 11.59
CA LEU A 206 -5.38 -10.53 11.94
C LEU A 206 -5.23 -10.92 13.42
N ALA A 207 -3.99 -11.03 13.91
CA ALA A 207 -3.70 -11.38 15.31
C ALA A 207 -4.25 -10.32 16.28
N GLU A 208 -4.08 -9.03 15.97
CA GLU A 208 -4.60 -7.95 16.81
C GLU A 208 -6.14 -7.92 16.82
N HIS A 209 -6.80 -8.21 15.69
CA HIS A 209 -8.26 -8.37 15.66
C HIS A 209 -8.72 -9.60 16.49
N ALA A 210 -7.99 -10.70 16.44
CA ALA A 210 -8.26 -11.87 17.28
C ALA A 210 -8.16 -11.55 18.76
N ALA A 211 -7.26 -10.65 19.16
CA ALA A 211 -7.10 -10.14 20.51
C ALA A 211 -8.10 -9.04 20.89
N GLY A 212 -9.09 -8.72 20.06
CA GLY A 212 -10.10 -7.69 20.32
C GLY A 212 -9.61 -6.25 20.16
N LEU A 213 -8.40 -6.05 19.59
CA LEU A 213 -7.83 -4.74 19.31
C LEU A 213 -8.37 -4.16 17.98
N THR A 214 -8.13 -2.89 17.78
CA THR A 214 -8.50 -2.19 16.54
C THR A 214 -7.26 -1.62 15.85
N PRO A 215 -6.48 -2.45 15.14
CA PRO A 215 -5.21 -2.03 14.54
C PRO A 215 -5.38 -1.10 13.34
N ASN A 216 -4.34 -0.30 13.06
CA ASN A 216 -4.23 0.49 11.83
C ASN A 216 -3.13 -0.07 10.91
N PRO A 217 -3.48 -0.92 9.93
CA PRO A 217 -2.48 -1.57 9.08
C PRO A 217 -1.76 -0.57 8.15
N CYS A 218 -2.37 0.58 7.84
CA CYS A 218 -1.75 1.59 6.96
C CYS A 218 -0.53 2.25 7.60
N VAL A 219 -0.53 2.45 8.91
CA VAL A 219 0.62 3.02 9.64
C VAL A 219 1.81 2.06 9.56
N ARG A 220 1.62 0.80 9.90
CA ARG A 220 2.64 -0.24 9.81
C ARG A 220 3.14 -0.43 8.37
N CYS A 221 2.22 -0.51 7.40
CA CYS A 221 2.57 -0.64 5.99
C CYS A 221 3.46 0.50 5.48
N ASN A 222 3.16 1.75 5.84
CA ASN A 222 3.96 2.89 5.41
C ASN A 222 5.29 2.99 6.19
N GLY A 223 5.30 2.68 7.48
CA GLY A 223 6.47 2.83 8.34
C GLY A 223 7.52 1.73 8.20
N GLU A 224 7.12 0.50 7.82
CA GLU A 224 8.00 -0.67 7.96
C GLU A 224 8.14 -1.50 6.66
N VAL A 225 7.23 -1.37 5.68
CA VAL A 225 7.24 -2.27 4.50
C VAL A 225 7.37 -1.48 3.21
N ARG A 226 6.39 -0.65 2.94
CA ARG A 226 6.15 -0.06 1.64
C ARG A 226 7.17 1.02 1.27
N LEU A 227 7.40 1.97 2.19
CA LEU A 227 8.33 3.07 1.92
C LEU A 227 9.78 2.60 1.98
N ASP A 228 10.12 1.71 2.89
CA ASP A 228 11.49 1.20 3.04
C ASP A 228 11.93 0.40 1.81
N ALA A 229 11.10 -0.52 1.29
CA ALA A 229 11.40 -1.24 0.07
C ALA A 229 11.61 -0.30 -1.14
N MET A 230 10.78 0.77 -1.25
CA MET A 230 10.95 1.76 -2.32
C MET A 230 12.17 2.66 -2.10
N LEU A 231 12.52 3.01 -0.87
CA LEU A 231 13.72 3.78 -0.56
C LEU A 231 15.00 2.96 -0.81
N GLU A 232 14.95 1.65 -0.54
CA GLU A 232 16.02 0.72 -0.92
C GLU A 232 16.21 0.72 -2.44
N LEU A 233 15.13 0.49 -3.19
CA LEU A 233 15.16 0.54 -4.66
C LEU A 233 15.64 1.90 -5.17
N ALA A 234 15.20 3.02 -4.57
CA ALA A 234 15.68 4.36 -4.93
C ALA A 234 17.20 4.47 -4.82
N GLY A 235 17.77 3.93 -3.73
CA GLY A 235 19.22 3.86 -3.53
C GLY A 235 19.92 3.05 -4.62
N ARG A 236 19.42 1.84 -4.91
CA ARG A 236 19.95 0.94 -5.95
C ARG A 236 19.91 1.58 -7.35
N LEU A 237 18.87 2.34 -7.63
CA LEU A 237 18.72 3.05 -8.91
C LEU A 237 19.42 4.41 -8.97
N GLY A 238 20.20 4.80 -7.95
CA GLY A 238 20.87 6.10 -7.89
C GLY A 238 19.89 7.29 -7.93
N ALA A 239 18.69 7.11 -7.38
CA ALA A 239 17.69 8.16 -7.28
C ALA A 239 17.87 8.97 -5.99
N SER A 240 17.80 10.30 -6.12
CA SER A 240 18.03 11.24 -5.01
C SER A 240 16.88 11.29 -3.99
N ALA A 241 15.69 10.87 -4.38
CA ALA A 241 14.51 10.88 -3.51
C ALA A 241 13.43 9.91 -4.02
N LEU A 242 12.55 9.51 -3.10
CA LEU A 242 11.29 8.84 -3.40
C LEU A 242 10.15 9.87 -3.37
N VAL A 243 9.41 9.97 -4.46
CA VAL A 243 8.24 10.83 -4.62
C VAL A 243 6.97 10.01 -4.47
N THR A 244 6.02 10.46 -3.67
CA THR A 244 4.74 9.77 -3.49
C THR A 244 3.57 10.74 -3.59
N GLY A 245 2.40 10.22 -3.96
CA GLY A 245 1.15 10.98 -4.02
C GLY A 245 0.46 11.20 -2.66
N HIS A 246 1.17 11.07 -1.55
CA HIS A 246 0.60 11.36 -0.24
C HIS A 246 0.42 12.86 -0.02
N TYR A 247 -0.68 13.19 0.68
CA TYR A 247 -0.95 14.54 1.18
C TYR A 247 -0.30 14.68 2.56
N ALA A 248 0.92 15.09 2.59
CA ALA A 248 1.70 15.42 3.78
C ALA A 248 2.78 16.44 3.40
N ARG A 249 3.40 17.09 4.38
CA ARG A 249 4.52 18.00 4.21
C ARG A 249 5.69 17.55 5.09
N VAL A 250 6.86 18.04 4.79
CA VAL A 250 8.04 17.87 5.63
C VAL A 250 8.55 19.25 6.01
N ALA A 251 8.70 19.50 7.30
CA ALA A 251 9.29 20.70 7.84
C ALA A 251 10.19 20.34 9.04
N ASP A 252 11.33 20.95 9.17
CA ASP A 252 12.29 20.69 10.24
C ASP A 252 12.69 19.22 10.39
N GLY A 253 12.71 18.47 9.28
CA GLY A 253 13.01 17.05 9.24
C GLY A 253 11.89 16.14 9.74
N LEU A 254 10.71 16.67 10.07
CA LEU A 254 9.56 15.94 10.55
C LEU A 254 8.35 16.07 9.61
N LEU A 255 7.39 15.18 9.77
CA LEU A 255 6.10 15.29 9.07
C LEU A 255 5.31 16.48 9.57
N ARG A 256 4.67 17.15 8.62
CA ARG A 256 3.73 18.24 8.86
C ARG A 256 2.41 17.94 8.17
N VAL A 257 1.31 18.39 8.77
CA VAL A 257 -0.05 18.28 8.22
C VAL A 257 -0.12 18.90 6.82
N ALA A 258 -0.84 18.27 5.90
CA ALA A 258 -1.05 18.79 4.54
C ALA A 258 -1.86 20.10 4.53
N ALA A 259 -1.77 20.86 3.44
CA ALA A 259 -2.57 22.07 3.23
C ALA A 259 -4.07 21.77 3.05
N ASP A 260 -4.43 20.58 2.55
CA ASP A 260 -5.82 20.11 2.49
C ASP A 260 -6.15 19.25 3.73
N PRO A 261 -6.90 19.77 4.73
CA PRO A 261 -7.18 19.04 5.96
C PRO A 261 -8.10 17.83 5.74
N HIS A 262 -8.88 17.80 4.63
CA HIS A 262 -9.75 16.68 4.29
C HIS A 262 -8.98 15.51 3.64
N LYS A 263 -7.79 15.77 3.14
CA LYS A 263 -6.92 14.79 2.48
C LYS A 263 -5.66 14.49 3.27
N ASP A 264 -5.40 15.18 4.37
CA ASP A 264 -4.22 14.98 5.19
C ASP A 264 -4.00 13.51 5.56
N GLN A 265 -2.81 13.02 5.26
CA GLN A 265 -2.36 11.65 5.50
C GLN A 265 -1.19 11.56 6.49
N SER A 266 -0.87 12.65 7.17
CA SER A 266 0.20 12.68 8.18
C SER A 266 -0.01 11.64 9.28
N TYR A 267 -1.27 11.35 9.66
CA TYR A 267 -1.62 10.29 10.60
C TYR A 267 -1.16 8.90 10.11
N SER A 268 -1.39 8.58 8.85
CA SER A 268 -1.00 7.27 8.28
C SER A 268 0.50 7.13 8.03
N LEU A 269 1.22 8.24 8.06
CA LEU A 269 2.67 8.32 7.89
C LEU A 269 3.42 8.55 9.21
N ALA A 270 2.72 8.64 10.34
CA ALA A 270 3.30 9.08 11.62
C ALA A 270 4.41 8.15 12.15
N ALA A 271 4.44 6.88 11.72
CA ALA A 271 5.50 5.92 12.07
C ALA A 271 6.72 5.97 11.12
N VAL A 272 6.73 6.86 10.13
CA VAL A 272 7.89 7.01 9.22
C VAL A 272 9.02 7.71 9.94
N ALA A 273 10.19 7.07 9.97
CA ALA A 273 11.36 7.60 10.64
C ALA A 273 11.88 8.91 9.97
N PRO A 274 12.43 9.86 10.74
CA PRO A 274 12.99 11.12 10.21
C PRO A 274 14.05 10.91 9.12
N GLU A 275 14.88 9.89 9.22
CA GLU A 275 15.90 9.54 8.23
C GLU A 275 15.25 9.16 6.89
N SER A 276 14.15 8.44 6.91
CA SER A 276 13.36 8.12 5.72
C SER A 276 12.69 9.37 5.16
N LEU A 277 12.15 10.26 6.03
CA LEU A 277 11.52 11.52 5.62
C LEU A 277 12.49 12.44 4.85
N ALA A 278 13.76 12.46 5.20
CA ALA A 278 14.77 13.26 4.49
C ALA A 278 14.85 12.90 2.99
N ARG A 279 14.55 11.65 2.65
CA ARG A 279 14.56 11.11 1.28
C ARG A 279 13.19 11.09 0.61
N LEU A 280 12.11 11.44 1.31
CA LEU A 280 10.74 11.48 0.79
C LEU A 280 10.39 12.88 0.24
N ARG A 281 9.55 12.90 -0.79
CA ARG A 281 8.97 14.13 -1.36
C ARG A 281 7.49 13.93 -1.58
N PHE A 282 6.70 14.89 -1.10
CA PHE A 282 5.24 14.89 -1.17
C PHE A 282 4.76 16.10 -1.99
N PRO A 283 4.81 16.06 -3.31
CA PRO A 283 4.50 17.22 -4.15
C PRO A 283 3.04 17.67 -4.03
N LEU A 284 2.16 16.85 -3.50
CA LEU A 284 0.75 17.17 -3.29
C LEU A 284 0.48 17.81 -1.92
N GLY A 285 1.47 17.88 -1.05
CA GLY A 285 1.29 18.36 0.32
C GLY A 285 0.79 19.79 0.45
N GLU A 286 1.12 20.66 -0.52
CA GLU A 286 0.68 22.07 -0.58
C GLU A 286 -0.58 22.26 -1.46
N LEU A 287 -1.09 21.20 -2.11
CA LEU A 287 -2.20 21.28 -3.04
C LEU A 287 -3.51 20.78 -2.41
N ARG A 288 -4.61 21.40 -2.78
CA ARG A 288 -5.95 20.87 -2.50
C ARG A 288 -6.34 19.83 -3.53
N LYS A 289 -7.20 18.89 -3.16
CA LYS A 289 -7.65 17.80 -4.04
C LYS A 289 -8.25 18.29 -5.35
N GLY A 290 -8.97 19.41 -5.34
CA GLY A 290 -9.52 20.03 -6.53
C GLY A 290 -8.43 20.44 -7.53
N GLU A 291 -7.34 21.03 -7.03
CA GLU A 291 -6.19 21.45 -7.85
C GLU A 291 -5.46 20.25 -8.46
N VAL A 292 -5.31 19.17 -7.69
CA VAL A 292 -4.72 17.91 -8.18
C VAL A 292 -5.55 17.33 -9.32
N ARG A 293 -6.89 17.28 -9.20
CA ARG A 293 -7.77 16.82 -10.28
C ARG A 293 -7.75 17.73 -11.49
N GLU A 294 -7.61 19.05 -11.29
CA GLU A 294 -7.48 20.02 -12.38
C GLU A 294 -6.15 19.83 -13.13
N LEU A 295 -5.04 19.63 -12.42
CA LEU A 295 -3.76 19.28 -13.05
C LEU A 295 -3.87 18.01 -13.89
N ALA A 296 -4.49 16.95 -13.33
CA ALA A 296 -4.71 15.70 -14.07
C ALA A 296 -5.51 15.92 -15.37
N ARG A 297 -6.58 16.72 -15.33
CA ARG A 297 -7.41 17.02 -16.51
C ARG A 297 -6.65 17.85 -17.55
N ARG A 298 -5.96 18.91 -17.12
CA ARG A 298 -5.18 19.78 -18.02
C ARG A 298 -4.09 19.02 -18.78
N HIS A 299 -3.48 18.04 -18.14
CA HIS A 299 -2.44 17.21 -18.76
C HIS A 299 -2.98 15.92 -19.41
N GLY A 300 -4.31 15.78 -19.52
CA GLY A 300 -4.92 14.64 -20.22
C GLY A 300 -4.64 13.29 -19.57
N LEU A 301 -4.39 13.25 -18.22
CA LEU A 301 -4.09 11.99 -17.56
C LEU A 301 -5.33 11.08 -17.57
N PRO A 302 -5.22 9.82 -18.01
CA PRO A 302 -6.36 8.93 -18.19
C PRO A 302 -7.11 8.61 -16.87
N VAL A 303 -6.45 8.85 -15.73
CA VAL A 303 -6.99 8.62 -14.39
C VAL A 303 -7.67 9.83 -13.76
N ALA A 304 -7.82 10.95 -14.48
CA ALA A 304 -8.33 12.22 -13.94
C ALA A 304 -9.74 12.10 -13.31
N SER A 305 -10.60 11.24 -13.89
CA SER A 305 -11.96 10.98 -13.40
C SER A 305 -12.08 9.78 -12.44
N LYS A 306 -10.97 9.03 -12.24
CA LYS A 306 -10.99 7.83 -11.39
C LYS A 306 -11.37 8.21 -9.94
N PRO A 307 -12.32 7.50 -9.30
CA PRO A 307 -12.65 7.73 -7.89
C PRO A 307 -11.45 7.40 -6.98
N ASP A 308 -11.43 8.02 -5.79
CA ASP A 308 -10.41 7.73 -4.79
C ASP A 308 -10.70 6.38 -4.13
N SER A 309 -9.66 5.60 -3.85
CA SER A 309 -9.80 4.38 -3.04
C SER A 309 -10.22 4.76 -1.62
N GLN A 310 -11.22 4.05 -1.06
CA GLN A 310 -11.79 4.34 0.25
C GLN A 310 -11.45 3.27 1.30
N ASP A 311 -11.14 2.04 0.86
CA ASP A 311 -10.95 0.87 1.71
C ASP A 311 -9.47 0.49 1.86
N LEU A 312 -9.21 -0.43 2.80
CA LEU A 312 -7.89 -1.06 2.93
C LEU A 312 -7.57 -1.82 1.65
N CYS A 313 -6.36 -1.63 1.12
CA CYS A 313 -5.98 -2.14 -0.20
C CYS A 313 -6.07 -3.67 -0.32
N PHE A 314 -5.84 -4.42 0.76
CA PHE A 314 -5.88 -5.88 0.76
C PHE A 314 -7.28 -6.48 0.93
N LEU A 315 -8.29 -5.69 1.33
CA LEU A 315 -9.68 -6.18 1.34
C LEU A 315 -10.20 -6.44 -0.09
N ALA A 316 -9.67 -5.71 -1.08
CA ALA A 316 -9.90 -5.95 -2.51
C ALA A 316 -11.37 -6.16 -2.90
N GLY A 317 -12.28 -5.38 -2.29
CA GLY A 317 -13.73 -5.47 -2.52
C GLY A 317 -14.47 -6.49 -1.66
N SER A 318 -13.78 -7.25 -0.78
CA SER A 318 -14.43 -8.06 0.25
C SER A 318 -14.76 -7.23 1.48
N SER A 319 -15.75 -7.66 2.28
CA SER A 319 -15.98 -7.03 3.58
C SER A 319 -14.87 -7.41 4.57
N ARG A 320 -14.68 -6.56 5.59
CA ARG A 320 -13.72 -6.85 6.68
C ARG A 320 -14.04 -8.19 7.34
N GLU A 321 -15.30 -8.47 7.61
CA GLU A 321 -15.78 -9.70 8.25
C GLU A 321 -15.44 -10.93 7.40
N ALA A 322 -15.68 -10.86 6.09
CA ALA A 322 -15.37 -11.95 5.16
C ALA A 322 -13.86 -12.19 5.08
N PHE A 323 -13.06 -11.13 5.11
CA PHE A 323 -11.59 -11.23 5.11
C PHE A 323 -11.07 -11.85 6.41
N LEU A 324 -11.56 -11.40 7.57
CA LEU A 324 -11.21 -11.95 8.88
C LEU A 324 -11.55 -13.44 8.99
N ALA A 325 -12.73 -13.82 8.49
CA ALA A 325 -13.15 -15.22 8.47
C ALA A 325 -12.24 -16.08 7.58
N ARG A 326 -11.93 -15.61 6.36
CA ARG A 326 -11.16 -16.36 5.35
C ARG A 326 -9.69 -16.52 5.69
N HIS A 327 -9.04 -15.41 6.08
CA HIS A 327 -7.59 -15.36 6.27
C HIS A 327 -7.16 -15.47 7.73
N GLY A 328 -8.02 -15.07 8.68
CA GLY A 328 -7.74 -15.10 10.12
C GLY A 328 -8.42 -16.25 10.85
N GLY A 329 -9.27 -17.05 10.18
CA GLY A 329 -10.08 -18.06 10.87
C GLY A 329 -11.10 -17.48 11.85
N LEU A 330 -11.33 -16.15 11.80
CA LEU A 330 -12.24 -15.41 12.69
C LEU A 330 -13.65 -15.40 12.08
N GLY A 331 -14.23 -16.57 11.95
CA GLY A 331 -15.60 -16.77 11.46
C GLY A 331 -16.66 -16.33 12.48
N GLU A 332 -17.91 -16.58 12.14
CA GLU A 332 -19.02 -16.29 13.06
C GLU A 332 -18.87 -17.09 14.37
N ARG A 333 -18.81 -16.37 15.48
CA ARG A 333 -18.81 -16.90 16.84
C ARG A 333 -19.85 -16.14 17.65
N GLU A 334 -20.99 -16.79 17.91
CA GLU A 334 -22.06 -16.15 18.65
C GLU A 334 -21.62 -15.77 20.06
N GLY A 335 -21.83 -14.50 20.46
CA GLY A 335 -21.49 -13.96 21.77
C GLY A 335 -22.58 -13.07 22.35
N ALA A 336 -22.44 -12.66 23.61
CA ALA A 336 -23.42 -11.83 24.29
C ALA A 336 -23.19 -10.34 24.02
N LEU A 337 -24.27 -9.63 23.72
CA LEU A 337 -24.31 -8.18 23.68
C LEU A 337 -24.87 -7.67 25.03
N LEU A 338 -24.08 -6.95 25.78
CA LEU A 338 -24.36 -6.53 27.14
C LEU A 338 -24.58 -5.00 27.22
N ASP A 339 -25.38 -4.56 28.20
CA ASP A 339 -25.38 -3.17 28.62
C ASP A 339 -24.22 -2.87 29.58
N ALA A 340 -24.05 -1.60 29.96
CA ALA A 340 -22.99 -1.18 30.91
C ALA A 340 -23.14 -1.78 32.31
N GLY A 341 -24.32 -2.28 32.67
CA GLY A 341 -24.59 -2.97 33.95
C GLY A 341 -24.43 -4.49 33.87
N GLY A 342 -24.05 -5.04 32.70
CA GLY A 342 -23.92 -6.48 32.47
C GLY A 342 -25.24 -7.18 32.08
N GLY A 343 -26.33 -6.44 31.91
CA GLY A 343 -27.61 -6.95 31.43
C GLY A 343 -27.53 -7.34 29.95
N SER A 344 -28.12 -8.51 29.60
CA SER A 344 -28.11 -8.98 28.23
C SER A 344 -29.12 -8.20 27.36
N LEU A 345 -28.60 -7.61 26.26
CA LEU A 345 -29.40 -6.89 25.26
C LEU A 345 -29.62 -7.69 23.98
N GLY A 346 -28.92 -8.81 23.83
CA GLY A 346 -29.01 -9.64 22.62
C GLY A 346 -27.73 -10.44 22.37
N ARG A 347 -27.54 -10.81 21.12
CA ARG A 347 -26.39 -11.58 20.66
C ARG A 347 -25.72 -10.92 19.45
N HIS A 348 -24.45 -11.21 19.27
CA HIS A 348 -23.67 -10.76 18.11
C HIS A 348 -22.90 -11.93 17.46
N ARG A 349 -22.33 -11.71 16.28
CA ARG A 349 -21.65 -12.76 15.48
C ARG A 349 -20.13 -12.81 15.66
N GLY A 350 -19.59 -12.28 16.76
CA GLY A 350 -18.16 -12.28 17.10
C GLY A 350 -17.68 -10.91 17.53
N ALA A 351 -17.05 -10.83 18.73
CA ALA A 351 -16.55 -9.58 19.31
C ALA A 351 -15.50 -8.89 18.39
N HIS A 352 -14.70 -9.67 17.65
CA HIS A 352 -13.71 -9.20 16.68
C HIS A 352 -14.29 -8.33 15.54
N ASN A 353 -15.59 -8.36 15.32
CA ASN A 353 -16.27 -7.53 14.31
C ASN A 353 -16.65 -6.14 14.84
N TYR A 354 -16.42 -5.87 16.13
CA TYR A 354 -16.80 -4.63 16.77
C TYR A 354 -15.58 -3.79 17.14
N THR A 355 -15.79 -2.48 17.13
CA THR A 355 -14.75 -1.49 17.47
C THR A 355 -15.31 -0.53 18.51
N VAL A 356 -14.54 -0.20 19.54
CA VAL A 356 -14.92 0.81 20.55
C VAL A 356 -15.31 2.12 19.89
N GLY A 357 -16.49 2.64 20.23
CA GLY A 357 -17.11 3.83 19.63
C GLY A 357 -17.91 3.55 18.35
N GLN A 358 -18.05 2.30 17.90
CA GLN A 358 -18.94 1.92 16.79
C GLN A 358 -20.40 2.15 17.19
N ARG A 359 -21.19 2.77 16.28
CA ARG A 359 -22.64 3.05 16.47
C ARG A 359 -23.52 2.17 15.60
N ARG A 360 -23.08 1.84 14.38
CA ARG A 360 -23.89 1.13 13.38
C ARG A 360 -23.66 -0.37 13.46
N GLY A 361 -24.65 -1.17 13.07
CA GLY A 361 -24.52 -2.64 12.98
C GLY A 361 -24.58 -3.36 14.33
N LEU A 362 -25.15 -2.74 15.37
CA LEU A 362 -25.27 -3.35 16.71
C LEU A 362 -26.46 -4.34 16.82
N GLY A 363 -27.39 -4.31 15.89
CA GLY A 363 -28.58 -5.19 15.91
C GLY A 363 -29.60 -4.91 17.02
N VAL A 364 -29.41 -3.82 17.79
CA VAL A 364 -30.34 -3.41 18.84
C VAL A 364 -31.15 -2.23 18.34
N GLY A 365 -32.47 -2.35 18.38
CA GLY A 365 -33.41 -1.31 17.98
C GLY A 365 -33.94 -0.52 19.19
N GLY A 366 -34.33 0.73 18.94
CA GLY A 366 -35.16 1.56 19.83
C GLY A 366 -34.44 2.68 20.59
N GLY A 367 -34.93 3.88 20.49
CA GLY A 367 -34.67 5.01 21.38
C GLY A 367 -33.33 5.70 21.21
N THR A 368 -32.54 5.79 22.28
CA THR A 368 -31.26 6.49 22.35
C THR A 368 -30.18 5.76 21.58
N PRO A 369 -29.33 6.48 20.80
CA PRO A 369 -28.21 5.87 20.11
C PRO A 369 -27.23 5.19 21.08
N LEU A 370 -26.93 3.91 20.83
CA LEU A 370 -25.97 3.13 21.59
C LEU A 370 -24.64 2.99 20.82
N TYR A 371 -23.56 2.83 21.58
CA TYR A 371 -22.18 2.72 21.08
C TYR A 371 -21.47 1.55 21.74
N VAL A 372 -20.55 0.93 21.04
CA VAL A 372 -19.65 -0.07 21.63
C VAL A 372 -18.75 0.61 22.67
N LEU A 373 -18.85 0.19 23.92
CA LEU A 373 -18.05 0.71 25.02
C LEU A 373 -16.79 -0.12 25.22
N ALA A 374 -16.92 -1.46 25.11
CA ALA A 374 -15.82 -2.39 25.25
C ALA A 374 -16.08 -3.67 24.43
N THR A 375 -15.00 -4.34 24.07
CA THR A 375 -15.00 -5.68 23.46
C THR A 375 -14.08 -6.57 24.29
N ASP A 376 -14.50 -7.79 24.55
CA ASP A 376 -13.70 -8.80 25.23
C ASP A 376 -13.63 -10.03 24.32
N ALA A 377 -12.43 -10.34 23.84
CA ALA A 377 -12.19 -11.43 22.90
C ALA A 377 -12.24 -12.81 23.61
N ASP A 378 -11.82 -12.89 24.87
CA ASP A 378 -11.75 -14.15 25.63
C ASP A 378 -13.15 -14.65 25.98
N THR A 379 -13.98 -13.78 26.51
CA THR A 379 -15.39 -14.09 26.84
C THR A 379 -16.31 -13.98 25.64
N ASN A 380 -15.83 -13.43 24.53
CA ASN A 380 -16.59 -13.10 23.33
C ASN A 380 -17.83 -12.25 23.65
N THR A 381 -17.63 -11.14 24.36
CA THR A 381 -18.69 -10.22 24.74
C THR A 381 -18.45 -8.82 24.16
N VAL A 382 -19.55 -8.11 23.90
CA VAL A 382 -19.54 -6.71 23.46
C VAL A 382 -20.43 -5.92 24.40
N THR A 383 -19.87 -4.93 25.08
CA THR A 383 -20.62 -4.01 25.95
C THR A 383 -21.00 -2.76 25.16
N ILE A 384 -22.26 -2.39 25.21
CA ILE A 384 -22.78 -1.19 24.57
C ILE A 384 -23.47 -0.25 25.56
N GLY A 385 -23.49 1.03 25.27
CA GLY A 385 -24.10 2.03 26.13
C GLY A 385 -24.19 3.41 25.47
N PRO A 386 -24.62 4.43 26.22
CA PRO A 386 -24.72 5.78 25.73
C PRO A 386 -23.36 6.37 25.41
N ARG A 387 -23.34 7.40 24.54
CA ARG A 387 -22.10 8.04 24.09
C ARG A 387 -21.24 8.59 25.21
N GLU A 388 -21.89 9.10 26.24
CA GLU A 388 -21.25 9.72 27.42
C GLU A 388 -20.36 8.74 28.17
N ALA A 389 -20.70 7.45 28.16
CA ALA A 389 -19.88 6.39 28.77
C ALA A 389 -18.56 6.11 28.02
N LEU A 390 -18.38 6.64 26.81
CA LEU A 390 -17.12 6.58 26.06
C LEU A 390 -16.14 7.71 26.42
N ALA A 391 -16.57 8.69 27.24
CA ALA A 391 -15.75 9.84 27.53
C ALA A 391 -14.52 9.44 28.38
N THR A 392 -13.35 9.77 27.91
CA THR A 392 -12.10 9.60 28.69
C THR A 392 -11.21 10.83 28.53
N THR A 393 -10.56 11.22 29.63
CA THR A 393 -9.53 12.26 29.66
C THR A 393 -8.14 11.71 29.86
N THR A 394 -8.02 10.37 30.03
CA THR A 394 -6.72 9.70 30.14
C THR A 394 -6.63 8.60 29.11
N VAL A 395 -5.50 8.57 28.38
CA VAL A 395 -5.24 7.59 27.31
C VAL A 395 -3.93 6.89 27.60
N PRO A 396 -3.94 5.61 28.02
CA PRO A 396 -2.72 4.85 28.23
C PRO A 396 -2.06 4.54 26.87
N LEU A 397 -0.74 4.58 26.85
CA LEU A 397 0.07 4.38 25.65
C LEU A 397 1.08 3.24 25.85
N ARG A 398 1.40 2.56 24.76
CA ARG A 398 2.52 1.62 24.66
C ARG A 398 3.33 1.91 23.40
N ASP A 399 4.55 1.41 23.36
CA ASP A 399 5.45 1.49 22.19
C ASP A 399 5.64 2.93 21.68
N ALA A 400 5.82 3.88 22.61
CA ALA A 400 5.96 5.29 22.27
C ALA A 400 7.32 5.57 21.65
N VAL A 401 7.31 6.24 20.48
CA VAL A 401 8.48 6.75 19.79
C VAL A 401 8.37 8.27 19.68
N LEU A 402 9.33 8.99 20.24
CA LEU A 402 9.38 10.44 20.22
C LEU A 402 10.59 10.92 19.42
N HIS A 403 10.35 11.84 18.48
CA HIS A 403 11.38 12.51 17.68
C HIS A 403 11.73 13.90 18.24
N ARG A 404 10.85 14.43 19.12
CA ARG A 404 11.08 15.63 19.94
C ARG A 404 10.63 15.37 21.38
N PRO A 405 11.24 16.07 22.36
CA PRO A 405 10.97 15.79 23.78
C PRO A 405 9.60 16.27 24.26
N SER A 406 8.94 17.15 23.51
CA SER A 406 7.64 17.74 23.89
C SER A 406 6.63 17.63 22.77
N PHE A 407 5.38 17.52 23.17
CA PHE A 407 4.19 17.61 22.32
C PHE A 407 3.06 18.28 23.12
N ASP A 408 2.15 18.92 22.40
CA ASP A 408 1.00 19.63 23.00
C ASP A 408 -0.35 19.08 22.58
N ARG A 409 -0.35 18.17 21.59
CA ARG A 409 -1.57 17.63 21.01
C ARG A 409 -1.42 16.16 20.65
N VAL A 410 -2.58 15.47 20.54
CA VAL A 410 -2.65 14.11 20.03
C VAL A 410 -3.82 13.95 19.05
N ARG A 411 -3.60 13.16 18.03
CA ARG A 411 -4.66 12.67 17.15
C ARG A 411 -4.83 11.17 17.38
N LEU A 412 -6.01 10.76 17.85
CA LEU A 412 -6.31 9.38 18.24
C LEU A 412 -7.03 8.57 17.16
N ARG A 413 -7.45 9.23 16.07
CA ARG A 413 -8.09 8.60 14.90
C ARG A 413 -7.76 9.36 13.63
N TYR A 414 -7.76 8.65 12.53
CA TYR A 414 -7.69 9.25 11.20
C TYR A 414 -8.83 10.26 11.01
N ARG A 415 -8.54 11.43 10.45
CA ARG A 415 -9.47 12.56 10.25
C ARG A 415 -10.03 13.21 11.52
N GLN A 416 -9.62 12.80 12.70
CA GLN A 416 -9.98 13.52 13.93
C GLN A 416 -9.16 14.81 14.04
N ARG A 417 -9.74 15.87 14.58
CA ARG A 417 -8.95 17.06 14.98
C ARG A 417 -7.98 16.67 16.09
N PRO A 418 -6.77 17.23 16.13
CA PRO A 418 -5.89 17.04 17.27
C PRO A 418 -6.52 17.59 18.55
N LEU A 419 -6.38 16.84 19.65
CA LEU A 419 -6.84 17.22 20.98
C LEU A 419 -5.65 17.74 21.78
N PRO A 420 -5.80 18.85 22.53
CA PRO A 420 -4.78 19.31 23.46
C PRO A 420 -4.52 18.26 24.53
N CYS A 421 -3.25 18.01 24.85
CA CYS A 421 -2.87 17.01 25.84
C CYS A 421 -1.49 17.28 26.43
N ALA A 422 -1.21 16.66 27.57
CA ALA A 422 0.09 16.59 28.19
C ALA A 422 0.48 15.13 28.51
N PRO A 423 1.79 14.77 28.46
CA PRO A 423 2.23 13.47 28.94
C PRO A 423 2.09 13.37 30.47
N VAL A 424 1.62 12.22 30.93
CA VAL A 424 1.56 11.88 32.35
C VAL A 424 2.05 10.46 32.53
N THR A 425 2.56 10.16 33.72
CA THR A 425 2.93 8.80 34.12
C THR A 425 1.81 8.25 35.01
N THR A 426 1.27 7.10 34.63
CA THR A 426 0.19 6.45 35.40
C THR A 426 0.67 5.14 36.02
N GLY A 427 0.13 4.82 37.20
CA GLY A 427 0.42 3.59 37.94
C GLY A 427 1.81 3.55 38.58
N LEU A 428 2.06 2.47 39.32
CA LEU A 428 3.34 2.19 39.97
C LEU A 428 4.44 1.79 38.96
N ASP A 429 4.04 1.31 37.79
CA ASP A 429 4.93 0.80 36.75
C ASP A 429 5.40 1.90 35.77
N GLY A 430 5.00 3.15 36.00
CA GLY A 430 5.45 4.28 35.18
C GLY A 430 4.99 4.27 33.72
N VAL A 431 3.82 3.70 33.44
CA VAL A 431 3.26 3.63 32.10
C VAL A 431 2.98 5.05 31.56
N LEU A 432 3.47 5.36 30.37
CA LEU A 432 3.19 6.61 29.71
C LEU A 432 1.69 6.69 29.36
N ALA A 433 1.06 7.79 29.71
CA ALA A 433 -0.31 8.08 29.31
C ALA A 433 -0.44 9.55 28.88
N LEU A 434 -1.55 9.90 28.28
CA LEU A 434 -1.93 11.28 27.95
C LEU A 434 -3.03 11.75 28.90
N ALA A 435 -2.86 12.92 29.49
CA ALA A 435 -3.94 13.69 30.06
C ALA A 435 -4.49 14.63 28.97
N LEU A 436 -5.76 14.49 28.63
CA LEU A 436 -6.45 15.32 27.65
C LEU A 436 -7.16 16.48 28.34
N ASP A 437 -7.08 17.68 27.77
CA ASP A 437 -7.76 18.87 28.30
C ASP A 437 -9.29 18.82 28.09
N GLU A 438 -9.73 18.01 27.11
CA GLU A 438 -11.14 17.76 26.82
C GLU A 438 -11.40 16.25 26.62
N PRO A 439 -12.58 15.72 26.94
CA PRO A 439 -12.88 14.31 26.80
C PRO A 439 -12.79 13.82 25.34
N ALA A 440 -12.08 12.73 25.11
CA ALA A 440 -12.16 11.96 23.87
C ALA A 440 -13.26 10.91 23.97
N TYR A 441 -13.90 10.59 22.83
CA TYR A 441 -14.98 9.61 22.76
C TYR A 441 -14.58 8.44 21.85
N GLY A 442 -14.64 7.25 22.39
CA GLY A 442 -14.36 6.02 21.65
C GLY A 442 -12.86 5.88 21.28
N VAL A 443 -11.99 6.09 22.25
CA VAL A 443 -10.57 5.76 22.16
C VAL A 443 -10.46 4.25 22.08
N ALA A 444 -9.95 3.73 20.96
CA ALA A 444 -9.93 2.30 20.69
C ALA A 444 -8.52 1.74 20.90
N PRO A 445 -8.34 0.74 21.79
CA PRO A 445 -7.06 0.05 21.93
C PRO A 445 -6.56 -0.55 20.63
N GLY A 446 -5.23 -0.46 20.39
CA GLY A 446 -4.59 -0.87 19.14
C GLY A 446 -4.52 0.22 18.07
N GLN A 447 -5.27 1.32 18.19
CA GLN A 447 -5.13 2.48 17.30
C GLN A 447 -3.86 3.27 17.60
N LEU A 448 -3.41 4.02 16.58
CA LEU A 448 -2.29 4.93 16.72
C LEU A 448 -2.69 6.18 17.52
N ALA A 449 -1.84 6.60 18.44
CA ALA A 449 -1.80 7.94 18.98
C ALA A 449 -0.70 8.73 18.25
N CYS A 450 -1.09 9.65 17.37
CA CYS A 450 -0.16 10.52 16.64
C CYS A 450 0.12 11.76 17.49
N LEU A 451 1.34 11.87 18.02
CA LEU A 451 1.78 12.94 18.93
C LEU A 451 2.26 14.15 18.12
N MET A 452 1.78 15.34 18.47
CA MET A 452 1.96 16.53 17.65
C MET A 452 2.43 17.72 18.50
N ASP A 453 3.24 18.58 17.88
CA ASP A 453 3.57 19.94 18.35
C ASP A 453 3.00 20.91 17.30
N GLY A 454 1.87 21.53 17.62
CA GLY A 454 1.10 22.30 16.66
C GLY A 454 0.62 21.43 15.47
N ASP A 455 1.19 21.67 14.29
CA ASP A 455 0.91 20.91 13.05
C ASP A 455 2.04 19.94 12.63
N LEU A 456 3.09 19.82 13.43
CA LEU A 456 4.18 18.86 13.25
C LEU A 456 3.87 17.53 13.97
N VAL A 457 4.12 16.42 13.32
CA VAL A 457 4.12 15.09 13.95
C VAL A 457 5.49 14.89 14.60
N VAL A 458 5.52 14.83 15.91
CA VAL A 458 6.76 14.74 16.69
C VAL A 458 6.95 13.37 17.33
N GLY A 459 6.02 12.46 17.10
CA GLY A 459 6.10 11.09 17.59
C GLY A 459 4.81 10.32 17.36
N HIS A 460 4.84 9.08 17.80
CA HIS A 460 3.67 8.20 17.77
C HIS A 460 3.73 7.17 18.91
N ALA A 461 2.59 6.60 19.22
CA ALA A 461 2.46 5.49 20.14
C ALA A 461 1.25 4.63 19.75
N THR A 462 1.12 3.46 20.36
CA THR A 462 -0.09 2.64 20.26
C THR A 462 -0.96 2.88 21.50
N ILE A 463 -2.27 3.06 21.31
CA ILE A 463 -3.22 3.14 22.41
C ILE A 463 -3.27 1.78 23.11
N ALA A 464 -2.98 1.75 24.40
CA ALA A 464 -3.02 0.55 25.22
C ALA A 464 -4.47 0.21 25.66
N VAL A 465 -4.63 -0.96 26.27
CA VAL A 465 -5.89 -1.42 26.88
C VAL A 465 -6.09 -0.75 28.23
#